data_468c1e90bdd60936d9b1072c2d4e19b1
#
_entry.id   468c1e90bdd60936d9b1072c2d4e19b1
#
_cell.length_a   1.000
_cell.length_b   1.000
_cell.length_c   1.000
_cell.angle_alpha   90.00
_cell.angle_beta   90.00
_cell.angle_gamma   90.00
#
_symmetry.space_group_name_H-M   'P 1'
#
loop_
_entity.id
_entity.type
_entity.pdbx_description
1 polymer ?
#
loop_
_entity_poly.entity_id
_entity_poly.type
_entity_poly.pdbx_seq_one_letter_code
_entity_poly.pdbx_strand_id
1 'polypeptide(L)'
;MIQYNLQFFAKEGPGGEKTEEPTAKKLSDARKEGQVAKSKEIANATGLIVLFLILKFGLGYLGENFLSVFSFTYNRMGELIKMPNGFISAEVFYTLIRSVMLKILLIIAPFLVLGFIVAFVSDLIQVKWRPTAKPMQPKFSKMNPINGFKRMFSAQSLMELLKSFLKIGLIAWVAYSTFKDNADIIYLLFNMPLWQGIAAAGKLAIDFGLKVSVIYIVIAALDFAYQKHKFHEDQKMTKQEVKDEYKQAEGDPQVKGKIRAKMQEASRRRMMQQLPEADVVITNPTHFAVAIKYDTEIAPAPIVVAKGEDYLAQKIKEKAKEYHIEIVENKPLARMLYHNVELGEQVPQELYQAVAEVLAMVYHMQGKI
;
A
#
# COMPACT_ATOMS: atom_id res chain seq x y z
N MET A 1 18.68 -27.22 38.81
CA MET A 1 17.55 -26.32 38.51
C MET A 1 17.28 -26.42 37.03
N ILE A 2 16.20 -27.09 36.65
CA ILE A 2 15.81 -27.21 35.21
C ILE A 2 15.09 -25.92 34.86
N GLN A 3 15.70 -25.07 34.03
CA GLN A 3 15.04 -23.91 33.47
C GLN A 3 14.08 -24.39 32.41
N TYR A 4 12.79 -24.37 32.68
CA TYR A 4 11.75 -24.56 31.68
C TYR A 4 11.70 -23.31 30.79
N ASN A 5 12.11 -23.48 29.55
CA ASN A 5 11.98 -22.45 28.55
C ASN A 5 10.51 -22.41 28.09
N LEU A 6 9.71 -21.52 28.66
CA LEU A 6 8.27 -21.37 28.40
C LEU A 6 7.96 -20.66 27.08
N GLN A 7 8.91 -20.58 26.16
CA GLN A 7 8.76 -19.88 24.87
C GLN A 7 8.06 -20.68 23.74
N PHE A 8 7.24 -21.69 24.08
CA PHE A 8 6.60 -22.57 23.08
C PHE A 8 5.50 -21.92 22.20
N PHE A 9 5.09 -20.69 22.45
CA PHE A 9 3.95 -20.06 21.75
C PHE A 9 4.25 -18.77 20.99
N ALA A 10 5.47 -18.26 21.02
CA ALA A 10 5.82 -17.08 20.25
C ALA A 10 6.10 -17.44 18.79
N LYS A 11 5.50 -16.70 17.84
CA LYS A 11 5.86 -16.79 16.42
C LYS A 11 7.26 -16.22 16.25
N GLU A 12 8.27 -17.09 16.29
CA GLU A 12 9.66 -16.71 16.03
C GLU A 12 9.85 -16.34 14.55
N GLY A 13 10.44 -15.17 14.32
CA GLY A 13 10.97 -14.75 13.02
C GLY A 13 12.50 -14.72 13.06
N PRO A 14 13.18 -14.55 11.91
CA PRO A 14 14.62 -14.27 11.91
C PRO A 14 14.85 -12.96 12.70
N GLY A 15 15.38 -13.07 13.92
CA GLY A 15 15.63 -11.94 14.83
C GLY A 15 14.82 -11.91 16.14
N GLY A 16 14.09 -13.00 16.48
CA GLY A 16 13.37 -13.14 17.76
C GLY A 16 11.85 -13.03 17.69
N GLU A 17 11.21 -12.74 18.83
CA GLU A 17 9.75 -12.61 18.93
C GLU A 17 9.22 -11.37 18.19
N LYS A 18 8.08 -11.53 17.53
CA LYS A 18 7.36 -10.45 16.84
C LYS A 18 6.52 -9.66 17.84
N THR A 19 7.13 -8.69 18.48
CA THR A 19 6.50 -7.85 19.53
C THR A 19 6.19 -6.43 19.04
N GLU A 20 6.89 -5.97 17.98
CA GLU A 20 6.79 -4.59 17.53
C GLU A 20 5.62 -4.41 16.55
N GLU A 21 4.98 -3.26 16.62
CA GLU A 21 3.89 -2.86 15.71
C GLU A 21 4.39 -2.78 14.25
N PRO A 22 3.54 -3.16 13.28
CA PRO A 22 3.91 -3.09 11.88
C PRO A 22 4.11 -1.64 11.41
N THR A 23 5.21 -1.37 10.72
CA THR A 23 5.46 -0.07 10.10
C THR A 23 4.46 0.23 8.97
N ALA A 24 4.30 1.52 8.62
CA ALA A 24 3.47 1.92 7.48
C ALA A 24 3.95 1.29 6.15
N LYS A 25 5.27 1.09 6.00
CA LYS A 25 5.87 0.42 4.84
C LYS A 25 5.48 -1.05 4.79
N LYS A 26 5.62 -1.79 5.90
CA LYS A 26 5.21 -3.20 6.02
C LYS A 26 3.74 -3.38 5.62
N LEU A 27 2.83 -2.55 6.15
CA LEU A 27 1.41 -2.57 5.82
C LEU A 27 1.14 -2.23 4.34
N SER A 28 1.89 -1.28 3.78
CA SER A 28 1.79 -0.94 2.35
C SER A 28 2.24 -2.10 1.46
N ASP A 29 3.34 -2.75 1.82
CA ASP A 29 3.88 -3.88 1.05
C ASP A 29 3.00 -5.13 1.18
N ALA A 30 2.45 -5.41 2.36
CA ALA A 30 1.42 -6.44 2.54
C ALA A 30 0.22 -6.21 1.60
N ARG A 31 -0.26 -4.95 1.49
CA ARG A 31 -1.34 -4.60 0.55
C ARG A 31 -0.96 -4.77 -0.92
N LYS A 32 0.29 -4.43 -1.32
CA LYS A 32 0.79 -4.68 -2.68
C LYS A 32 0.84 -6.18 -3.01
N GLU A 33 1.04 -7.01 -1.99
CA GLU A 33 0.98 -8.47 -2.10
C GLU A 33 -0.45 -9.04 -2.09
N GLY A 34 -1.46 -8.18 -1.94
CA GLY A 34 -2.87 -8.57 -1.86
C GLY A 34 -3.27 -9.12 -0.50
N GLN A 35 -2.43 -8.94 0.53
CA GLN A 35 -2.76 -9.33 1.90
C GLN A 35 -3.54 -8.18 2.56
N VAL A 36 -4.80 -8.45 2.88
CA VAL A 36 -5.71 -7.49 3.51
C VAL A 36 -6.57 -8.18 4.56
N ALA A 37 -6.98 -7.43 5.58
CA ALA A 37 -7.98 -7.90 6.51
C ALA A 37 -9.33 -7.94 5.80
N LYS A 38 -9.85 -9.13 5.52
CA LYS A 38 -11.13 -9.35 4.84
C LYS A 38 -11.92 -10.43 5.57
N SER A 39 -13.19 -10.15 5.87
CA SER A 39 -14.17 -11.14 6.32
C SER A 39 -15.09 -11.52 5.16
N LYS A 40 -15.18 -12.80 4.86
CA LYS A 40 -16.16 -13.34 3.91
C LYS A 40 -17.58 -13.22 4.46
N GLU A 41 -17.73 -13.21 5.79
CA GLU A 41 -19.02 -13.16 6.47
C GLU A 41 -19.75 -11.83 6.22
N ILE A 42 -19.02 -10.71 6.07
CA ILE A 42 -19.62 -9.41 5.72
C ILE A 42 -20.27 -9.46 4.34
N ALA A 43 -19.57 -10.00 3.34
CA ALA A 43 -20.10 -10.12 1.98
C ALA A 43 -21.34 -11.05 1.96
N ASN A 44 -21.30 -12.15 2.72
CA ASN A 44 -22.42 -13.07 2.85
C ASN A 44 -23.62 -12.41 3.56
N ALA A 45 -23.39 -11.70 4.67
CA ALA A 45 -24.44 -11.05 5.45
C ALA A 45 -25.10 -9.91 4.66
N THR A 46 -24.31 -9.07 3.99
CA THR A 46 -24.84 -7.98 3.14
C THR A 46 -25.59 -8.53 1.93
N GLY A 47 -25.08 -9.59 1.30
CA GLY A 47 -25.78 -10.27 0.21
C GLY A 47 -27.11 -10.86 0.66
N LEU A 48 -27.14 -11.50 1.82
CA LEU A 48 -28.35 -12.13 2.35
C LEU A 48 -29.44 -11.11 2.70
N ILE A 49 -29.09 -10.03 3.40
CA ILE A 49 -30.07 -8.99 3.76
C ILE A 49 -30.65 -8.31 2.52
N VAL A 50 -29.78 -8.01 1.52
CA VAL A 50 -30.25 -7.39 0.27
C VAL A 50 -31.13 -8.35 -0.50
N LEU A 51 -30.81 -9.64 -0.56
CA LEU A 51 -31.68 -10.64 -1.19
C LEU A 51 -33.09 -10.63 -0.59
N PHE A 52 -33.21 -10.68 0.75
CA PHE A 52 -34.52 -10.71 1.39
C PHE A 52 -35.26 -9.36 1.32
N LEU A 53 -34.54 -8.23 1.29
CA LEU A 53 -35.13 -6.92 1.02
C LEU A 53 -35.66 -6.83 -0.42
N ILE A 54 -34.90 -7.31 -1.39
CA ILE A 54 -35.33 -7.41 -2.79
C ILE A 54 -36.61 -8.26 -2.89
N LEU A 55 -36.62 -9.43 -2.25
CA LEU A 55 -37.80 -10.26 -2.24
C LEU A 55 -38.98 -9.55 -1.56
N LYS A 56 -38.77 -8.90 -0.43
CA LYS A 56 -39.83 -8.19 0.29
C LYS A 56 -40.50 -7.09 -0.53
N PHE A 57 -39.70 -6.29 -1.23
CA PHE A 57 -40.20 -5.13 -1.99
C PHE A 57 -40.42 -5.41 -3.47
N GLY A 58 -39.70 -6.39 -4.03
CA GLY A 58 -39.68 -6.68 -5.46
C GLY A 58 -40.64 -7.80 -5.88
N LEU A 59 -41.28 -8.52 -4.92
CA LEU A 59 -42.11 -9.69 -5.26
C LEU A 59 -43.33 -9.32 -6.09
N GLY A 60 -43.98 -8.16 -5.83
CA GLY A 60 -45.07 -7.64 -6.65
C GLY A 60 -44.65 -7.38 -8.08
N TYR A 61 -43.53 -6.66 -8.27
CA TYR A 61 -42.98 -6.38 -9.58
C TYR A 61 -42.63 -7.69 -10.35
N LEU A 62 -41.99 -8.65 -9.69
CA LEU A 62 -41.67 -9.94 -10.28
C LEU A 62 -42.92 -10.70 -10.71
N GLY A 63 -43.92 -10.79 -9.84
CA GLY A 63 -45.20 -11.50 -10.09
C GLY A 63 -45.94 -10.92 -11.29
N GLU A 64 -46.16 -9.61 -11.33
CA GLU A 64 -46.87 -8.93 -12.42
C GLU A 64 -46.11 -9.11 -13.76
N ASN A 65 -44.81 -8.93 -13.76
CA ASN A 65 -44.02 -9.06 -14.97
C ASN A 65 -43.89 -10.52 -15.46
N PHE A 66 -43.77 -11.50 -14.58
CA PHE A 66 -43.82 -12.92 -14.97
C PHE A 66 -45.16 -13.31 -15.55
N LEU A 67 -46.29 -12.84 -14.94
CA LEU A 67 -47.64 -13.04 -15.50
C LEU A 67 -47.75 -12.40 -16.90
N SER A 68 -47.14 -11.25 -17.12
CA SER A 68 -47.13 -10.60 -18.43
C SER A 68 -46.36 -11.43 -19.48
N VAL A 69 -45.28 -12.10 -19.08
CA VAL A 69 -44.53 -13.02 -19.99
C VAL A 69 -45.40 -14.23 -20.33
N PHE A 70 -46.11 -14.78 -19.36
CA PHE A 70 -47.05 -15.87 -19.61
C PHE A 70 -48.14 -15.46 -20.61
N SER A 71 -48.81 -14.32 -20.38
CA SER A 71 -49.83 -13.79 -21.28
C SER A 71 -49.26 -13.51 -22.69
N PHE A 72 -48.04 -12.94 -22.78
CA PHE A 72 -47.36 -12.71 -24.02
C PHE A 72 -47.13 -14.03 -24.80
N THR A 73 -46.62 -15.04 -24.11
CA THR A 73 -46.33 -16.35 -24.70
C THR A 73 -47.60 -17.06 -25.17
N TYR A 74 -48.64 -17.05 -24.33
CA TYR A 74 -49.93 -17.64 -24.63
C TYR A 74 -50.61 -17.01 -25.87
N ASN A 75 -50.66 -15.69 -25.94
CA ASN A 75 -51.21 -14.98 -27.07
C ASN A 75 -50.44 -15.25 -28.36
N ARG A 76 -49.11 -15.34 -28.29
CA ARG A 76 -48.25 -15.66 -29.42
C ARG A 76 -48.46 -17.09 -29.95
N MET A 77 -48.68 -18.04 -29.03
CA MET A 77 -49.02 -19.42 -29.39
C MET A 77 -50.32 -19.48 -30.21
N GLY A 78 -51.33 -18.70 -29.84
CA GLY A 78 -52.57 -18.56 -30.58
C GLY A 78 -52.43 -18.06 -32.01
N GLU A 79 -51.44 -17.14 -32.26
CA GLU A 79 -51.08 -16.69 -33.58
C GLU A 79 -50.37 -17.79 -34.41
N LEU A 80 -49.49 -18.58 -33.76
CA LEU A 80 -48.73 -19.66 -34.42
C LEU A 80 -49.62 -20.78 -34.86
N ILE A 81 -50.66 -21.10 -34.13
CA ILE A 81 -51.62 -22.17 -34.49
C ILE A 81 -52.46 -21.80 -35.72
N LYS A 82 -52.66 -20.52 -36.00
CA LYS A 82 -53.43 -20.00 -37.14
C LYS A 82 -52.66 -19.98 -38.47
N MET A 83 -51.40 -20.46 -38.49
CA MET A 83 -50.60 -20.51 -39.72
C MET A 83 -51.19 -21.45 -40.75
N PRO A 84 -51.24 -21.10 -42.06
CA PRO A 84 -52.03 -21.80 -43.06
C PRO A 84 -51.61 -23.26 -43.32
N ASN A 85 -50.43 -23.70 -42.96
CA ASN A 85 -49.88 -25.02 -43.23
C ASN A 85 -49.75 -25.94 -42.01
N GLY A 86 -50.17 -25.51 -40.80
CA GLY A 86 -50.09 -26.32 -39.57
C GLY A 86 -48.65 -26.61 -39.08
N PHE A 87 -47.62 -26.12 -39.77
CA PHE A 87 -46.22 -26.33 -39.42
C PHE A 87 -45.63 -25.02 -38.90
N ILE A 88 -45.06 -25.08 -37.69
CA ILE A 88 -44.30 -23.96 -37.09
C ILE A 88 -42.86 -24.05 -37.64
N SER A 89 -42.38 -23.02 -38.34
CA SER A 89 -40.98 -23.02 -38.79
C SER A 89 -40.05 -22.91 -37.60
N ALA A 90 -38.87 -23.55 -37.66
CA ALA A 90 -37.85 -23.48 -36.63
C ALA A 90 -37.44 -22.03 -36.31
N GLU A 91 -37.46 -21.14 -37.30
CA GLU A 91 -37.14 -19.73 -37.17
C GLU A 91 -38.15 -18.97 -36.27
N VAL A 92 -39.43 -19.23 -36.46
CA VAL A 92 -40.52 -18.63 -35.69
C VAL A 92 -40.45 -19.13 -34.24
N PHE A 93 -40.21 -20.42 -34.05
CA PHE A 93 -40.05 -21.01 -32.73
C PHE A 93 -38.82 -20.45 -32.00
N TYR A 94 -37.66 -20.32 -32.70
CA TYR A 94 -36.46 -19.70 -32.14
C TYR A 94 -36.70 -18.25 -31.74
N THR A 95 -37.38 -17.46 -32.60
CA THR A 95 -37.70 -16.06 -32.32
C THR A 95 -38.60 -15.90 -31.09
N LEU A 96 -39.57 -16.81 -30.88
CA LEU A 96 -40.41 -16.83 -29.71
C LEU A 96 -39.59 -17.10 -28.46
N ILE A 97 -38.78 -18.16 -28.44
CA ILE A 97 -37.94 -18.52 -27.31
C ILE A 97 -36.99 -17.35 -26.96
N ARG A 98 -36.31 -16.78 -27.96
CA ARG A 98 -35.42 -15.64 -27.78
C ARG A 98 -36.15 -14.45 -27.13
N SER A 99 -37.36 -14.14 -27.60
CA SER A 99 -38.17 -13.03 -27.07
C SER A 99 -38.60 -13.27 -25.62
N VAL A 100 -38.99 -14.48 -25.28
CA VAL A 100 -39.35 -14.89 -23.92
C VAL A 100 -38.14 -14.83 -23.00
N MET A 101 -36.98 -15.39 -23.42
CA MET A 101 -35.76 -15.37 -22.64
C MET A 101 -35.26 -13.94 -22.39
N LEU A 102 -35.30 -13.05 -23.40
CA LEU A 102 -34.94 -11.64 -23.23
C LEU A 102 -35.85 -10.94 -22.24
N LYS A 103 -37.19 -11.17 -22.31
CA LYS A 103 -38.11 -10.60 -21.33
C LYS A 103 -37.82 -11.07 -19.91
N ILE A 104 -37.62 -12.37 -19.69
CA ILE A 104 -37.25 -12.94 -18.39
C ILE A 104 -35.94 -12.31 -17.89
N LEU A 105 -34.94 -12.22 -18.76
CA LEU A 105 -33.66 -11.60 -18.40
C LEU A 105 -33.82 -10.13 -17.97
N LEU A 106 -34.63 -9.36 -18.71
CA LEU A 106 -34.89 -7.95 -18.36
C LEU A 106 -35.66 -7.79 -17.04
N ILE A 107 -36.55 -8.72 -16.69
CA ILE A 107 -37.27 -8.74 -15.42
C ILE A 107 -36.30 -8.99 -14.27
N ILE A 108 -35.37 -9.92 -14.44
CA ILE A 108 -34.41 -10.32 -13.39
C ILE A 108 -33.20 -9.39 -13.31
N ALA A 109 -32.82 -8.74 -14.43
CA ALA A 109 -31.62 -7.92 -14.53
C ALA A 109 -31.47 -6.85 -13.43
N PRO A 110 -32.50 -6.08 -13.04
CA PRO A 110 -32.36 -5.08 -11.97
C PRO A 110 -31.91 -5.71 -10.64
N PHE A 111 -32.39 -6.91 -10.33
CA PHE A 111 -32.06 -7.62 -9.10
C PHE A 111 -30.65 -8.19 -9.13
N LEU A 112 -30.23 -8.71 -10.27
CA LEU A 112 -28.85 -9.19 -10.47
C LEU A 112 -27.85 -8.02 -10.39
N VAL A 113 -28.17 -6.88 -11.04
CA VAL A 113 -27.33 -5.68 -10.98
C VAL A 113 -27.23 -5.14 -9.56
N LEU A 114 -28.34 -5.06 -8.84
CA LEU A 114 -28.33 -4.61 -7.44
C LEU A 114 -27.52 -5.55 -6.56
N GLY A 115 -27.69 -6.85 -6.69
CA GLY A 115 -26.91 -7.86 -5.96
C GLY A 115 -25.43 -7.75 -6.26
N PHE A 116 -25.06 -7.58 -7.54
CA PHE A 116 -23.66 -7.37 -7.95
C PHE A 116 -23.08 -6.08 -7.34
N ILE A 117 -23.80 -4.96 -7.41
CA ILE A 117 -23.34 -3.69 -6.83
C ILE A 117 -23.11 -3.84 -5.33
N VAL A 118 -24.03 -4.45 -4.60
CA VAL A 118 -23.89 -4.64 -3.15
C VAL A 118 -22.71 -5.54 -2.82
N ALA A 119 -22.53 -6.65 -3.51
CA ALA A 119 -21.39 -7.54 -3.31
C ALA A 119 -20.07 -6.81 -3.59
N PHE A 120 -20.00 -6.07 -4.70
CA PHE A 120 -18.82 -5.29 -5.09
C PHE A 120 -18.49 -4.19 -4.07
N VAL A 121 -19.49 -3.41 -3.67
CA VAL A 121 -19.30 -2.32 -2.68
C VAL A 121 -18.91 -2.88 -1.32
N SER A 122 -19.52 -3.98 -0.88
CA SER A 122 -19.19 -4.65 0.38
C SER A 122 -17.72 -5.08 0.43
N ASP A 123 -17.19 -5.64 -0.66
CA ASP A 123 -15.80 -6.01 -0.77
C ASP A 123 -14.88 -4.78 -0.87
N LEU A 124 -15.29 -3.77 -1.63
CA LEU A 124 -14.55 -2.52 -1.81
C LEU A 124 -14.30 -1.78 -0.50
N ILE A 125 -15.34 -1.69 0.35
CA ILE A 125 -15.24 -1.03 1.67
C ILE A 125 -14.22 -1.74 2.56
N GLN A 126 -14.17 -3.08 2.53
CA GLN A 126 -13.24 -3.86 3.35
C GLN A 126 -11.79 -3.73 2.87
N VAL A 127 -11.56 -3.80 1.55
CA VAL A 127 -10.21 -3.97 0.97
C VAL A 127 -9.54 -2.64 0.65
N LYS A 128 -10.33 -1.55 0.45
CA LYS A 128 -9.87 -0.27 -0.09
C LYS A 128 -9.16 -0.47 -1.43
N TRP A 129 -9.80 -0.12 -2.53
CA TRP A 129 -9.40 -0.37 -3.91
C TRP A 129 -7.89 -0.21 -4.17
N ARG A 130 -7.20 -1.35 -4.35
CA ARG A 130 -5.82 -1.43 -4.85
C ARG A 130 -5.67 -2.71 -5.66
N PRO A 131 -5.96 -2.67 -6.96
CA PRO A 131 -5.82 -3.85 -7.82
C PRO A 131 -4.35 -4.28 -7.90
N THR A 132 -4.09 -5.57 -7.66
CA THR A 132 -2.77 -6.17 -7.78
C THR A 132 -2.90 -7.56 -8.42
N ALA A 133 -2.02 -7.86 -9.37
CA ALA A 133 -1.97 -9.16 -10.03
C ALA A 133 -1.13 -10.21 -9.25
N LYS A 134 -0.40 -9.80 -8.21
CA LYS A 134 0.48 -10.71 -7.44
C LYS A 134 -0.22 -11.95 -6.84
N PRO A 135 -1.45 -11.84 -6.29
CA PRO A 135 -2.16 -13.02 -5.79
C PRO A 135 -2.53 -14.04 -6.86
N MET A 136 -2.64 -13.63 -8.13
CA MET A 136 -3.00 -14.51 -9.26
C MET A 136 -1.80 -15.31 -9.80
N GLN A 137 -0.59 -14.98 -9.39
CA GLN A 137 0.60 -15.71 -9.81
C GLN A 137 0.60 -17.11 -9.20
N PRO A 138 0.82 -18.18 -9.99
CA PRO A 138 0.85 -19.54 -9.49
C PRO A 138 2.01 -19.74 -8.51
N LYS A 139 1.68 -20.14 -7.29
CA LYS A 139 2.67 -20.48 -6.25
C LYS A 139 2.67 -21.99 -6.06
N PHE A 140 3.59 -22.70 -6.69
CA PHE A 140 3.71 -24.16 -6.62
C PHE A 140 3.88 -24.67 -5.18
N SER A 141 4.44 -23.87 -4.27
CA SER A 141 4.53 -24.22 -2.86
C SER A 141 3.17 -24.39 -2.16
N LYS A 142 2.11 -23.75 -2.69
CA LYS A 142 0.74 -23.90 -2.18
C LYS A 142 0.02 -25.14 -2.70
N MET A 143 0.57 -25.80 -3.72
CA MET A 143 -0.01 -27.01 -4.34
C MET A 143 0.46 -28.31 -3.65
N ASN A 144 1.34 -28.22 -2.67
CA ASN A 144 1.80 -29.39 -1.92
C ASN A 144 0.65 -29.94 -1.06
N PRO A 145 0.18 -31.18 -1.30
CA PRO A 145 -0.93 -31.79 -0.59
C PRO A 145 -0.66 -31.98 0.92
N ILE A 146 0.59 -32.23 1.30
CA ILE A 146 0.99 -32.37 2.72
C ILE A 146 0.71 -31.08 3.49
N ASN A 147 1.05 -29.93 2.91
CA ASN A 147 0.76 -28.63 3.49
C ASN A 147 -0.75 -28.35 3.55
N GLY A 148 -1.51 -28.86 2.57
CA GLY A 148 -2.97 -28.82 2.57
C GLY A 148 -3.57 -29.58 3.76
N PHE A 149 -3.16 -30.83 3.97
CA PHE A 149 -3.60 -31.63 5.13
C PHE A 149 -3.23 -30.98 6.47
N LYS A 150 -2.00 -30.51 6.63
CA LYS A 150 -1.58 -29.83 7.86
C LYS A 150 -2.41 -28.56 8.14
N ARG A 151 -2.84 -27.87 7.10
CA ARG A 151 -3.69 -26.69 7.22
C ARG A 151 -5.13 -27.05 7.63
N MET A 152 -5.66 -28.17 7.17
CA MET A 152 -6.99 -28.66 7.57
C MET A 152 -7.10 -28.91 9.08
N PHE A 153 -6.03 -29.40 9.70
CA PHE A 153 -5.95 -29.65 11.15
C PHE A 153 -5.28 -28.51 11.93
N SER A 154 -5.26 -27.31 11.38
CA SER A 154 -4.73 -26.15 12.08
C SER A 154 -5.73 -25.55 13.08
N ALA A 155 -5.23 -24.87 14.12
CA ALA A 155 -6.06 -24.14 15.07
C ALA A 155 -7.02 -23.13 14.36
N GLN A 156 -6.59 -22.59 13.22
CA GLN A 156 -7.42 -21.72 12.41
C GLN A 156 -8.63 -22.45 11.81
N SER A 157 -8.44 -23.63 11.26
CA SER A 157 -9.54 -24.45 10.71
C SER A 157 -10.50 -24.90 11.80
N LEU A 158 -9.98 -25.22 12.98
CA LEU A 158 -10.82 -25.56 14.14
C LEU A 158 -11.69 -24.38 14.57
N MET A 159 -11.14 -23.16 14.58
CA MET A 159 -11.89 -21.92 14.86
C MET A 159 -12.98 -21.64 13.79
N GLU A 160 -12.68 -21.88 12.52
CA GLU A 160 -13.67 -21.76 11.44
C GLU A 160 -14.81 -22.79 11.57
N LEU A 161 -14.46 -24.01 11.97
CA LEU A 161 -15.45 -25.06 12.26
C LEU A 161 -16.35 -24.68 13.44
N LEU A 162 -15.77 -24.19 14.53
CA LEU A 162 -16.55 -23.72 15.70
C LEU A 162 -17.52 -22.60 15.33
N LYS A 163 -17.05 -21.61 14.57
CA LYS A 163 -17.91 -20.53 14.05
C LYS A 163 -19.04 -21.06 13.19
N SER A 164 -18.80 -22.09 12.39
CA SER A 164 -19.82 -22.73 11.55
C SER A 164 -20.89 -23.42 12.39
N PHE A 165 -20.51 -24.13 13.44
CA PHE A 165 -21.48 -24.73 14.38
C PHE A 165 -22.30 -23.68 15.10
N LEU A 166 -21.68 -22.57 15.56
CA LEU A 166 -22.41 -21.48 16.19
C LEU A 166 -23.44 -20.86 15.24
N LYS A 167 -23.09 -20.66 13.96
CA LYS A 167 -24.02 -20.15 12.95
C LYS A 167 -25.19 -21.10 12.73
N ILE A 168 -24.94 -22.39 12.59
CA ILE A 168 -25.99 -23.40 12.40
C ILE A 168 -26.93 -23.40 13.61
N GLY A 169 -26.38 -23.44 14.82
CA GLY A 169 -27.17 -23.41 16.05
C GLY A 169 -28.05 -22.17 16.18
N LEU A 170 -27.52 -21.01 15.79
CA LEU A 170 -28.22 -19.75 15.83
C LEU A 170 -29.35 -19.65 14.79
N ILE A 171 -29.08 -20.11 13.56
CA ILE A 171 -30.10 -20.22 12.50
C ILE A 171 -31.23 -21.18 12.93
N ALA A 172 -30.86 -22.35 13.48
CA ALA A 172 -31.83 -23.31 14.00
C ALA A 172 -32.69 -22.73 15.13
N TRP A 173 -32.09 -21.95 16.03
CA TRP A 173 -32.81 -21.26 17.07
C TRP A 173 -33.80 -20.22 16.54
N VAL A 174 -33.37 -19.40 15.55
CA VAL A 174 -34.26 -18.44 14.89
C VAL A 174 -35.38 -19.14 14.14
N ALA A 175 -35.11 -20.25 13.47
CA ALA A 175 -36.13 -21.05 12.82
C ALA A 175 -37.13 -21.58 13.82
N TYR A 176 -36.66 -22.21 14.90
CA TYR A 176 -37.53 -22.71 15.96
C TYR A 176 -38.43 -21.61 16.55
N SER A 177 -37.84 -20.46 16.91
CA SER A 177 -38.61 -19.30 17.44
C SER A 177 -39.63 -18.80 16.43
N THR A 178 -39.24 -18.63 15.16
CA THR A 178 -40.13 -18.13 14.11
C THR A 178 -41.30 -19.10 13.85
N PHE A 179 -41.03 -20.42 13.79
CA PHE A 179 -42.10 -21.43 13.63
C PHE A 179 -43.00 -21.48 14.85
N LYS A 180 -42.46 -21.44 16.06
CA LYS A 180 -43.24 -21.40 17.31
C LYS A 180 -44.15 -20.19 17.38
N ASP A 181 -43.63 -18.99 17.08
CA ASP A 181 -44.36 -17.74 17.15
C ASP A 181 -45.48 -17.61 16.09
N ASN A 182 -45.35 -18.38 14.99
CA ASN A 182 -46.31 -18.38 13.86
C ASN A 182 -47.05 -19.72 13.70
N ALA A 183 -47.05 -20.56 14.71
CA ALA A 183 -47.67 -21.90 14.63
C ALA A 183 -49.14 -21.82 14.19
N ASP A 184 -49.88 -20.86 14.71
CA ASP A 184 -51.33 -20.67 14.37
C ASP A 184 -51.50 -20.36 12.87
N ILE A 185 -50.64 -19.51 12.29
CA ILE A 185 -50.66 -19.21 10.85
C ILE A 185 -50.37 -20.47 10.04
N ILE A 186 -49.39 -21.27 10.46
CA ILE A 186 -49.00 -22.48 9.78
C ILE A 186 -50.14 -23.50 9.76
N TYR A 187 -50.87 -23.66 10.88
CA TYR A 187 -52.04 -24.53 10.92
C TYR A 187 -53.19 -24.01 10.04
N LEU A 188 -53.38 -22.67 9.99
CA LEU A 188 -54.42 -22.04 9.18
C LEU A 188 -54.14 -22.14 7.67
N LEU A 189 -52.88 -22.33 7.24
CA LEU A 189 -52.50 -22.47 5.80
C LEU A 189 -53.34 -23.55 5.09
N PHE A 190 -53.68 -24.64 5.75
CA PHE A 190 -54.50 -25.71 5.18
C PHE A 190 -55.95 -25.30 4.90
N ASN A 191 -56.46 -24.29 5.59
CA ASN A 191 -57.81 -23.82 5.45
C ASN A 191 -57.93 -22.52 4.65
N MET A 192 -56.81 -21.98 4.19
CA MET A 192 -56.79 -20.72 3.42
C MET A 192 -56.98 -21.00 1.91
N PRO A 193 -57.60 -20.08 1.17
CA PRO A 193 -57.56 -20.07 -0.28
C PRO A 193 -56.09 -20.08 -0.77
N LEU A 194 -55.85 -20.79 -1.86
CA LEU A 194 -54.46 -21.00 -2.39
C LEU A 194 -53.61 -19.73 -2.43
N TRP A 195 -54.15 -18.64 -2.95
CA TRP A 195 -53.41 -17.38 -3.09
C TRP A 195 -53.08 -16.74 -1.74
N GLN A 196 -53.96 -16.83 -0.78
CA GLN A 196 -53.71 -16.33 0.57
C GLN A 196 -52.67 -17.19 1.29
N GLY A 197 -52.75 -18.51 1.12
CA GLY A 197 -51.77 -19.44 1.67
C GLY A 197 -50.36 -19.20 1.11
N ILE A 198 -50.24 -19.00 -0.20
CA ILE A 198 -48.96 -18.66 -0.84
C ILE A 198 -48.41 -17.33 -0.31
N ALA A 199 -49.26 -16.32 -0.20
CA ALA A 199 -48.85 -15.00 0.32
C ALA A 199 -48.40 -15.08 1.80
N ALA A 200 -49.12 -15.82 2.64
CA ALA A 200 -48.80 -16.01 4.04
C ALA A 200 -47.48 -16.79 4.22
N ALA A 201 -47.30 -17.89 3.48
CA ALA A 201 -46.09 -18.67 3.50
C ALA A 201 -44.86 -17.86 2.98
N GLY A 202 -45.07 -17.09 1.90
CA GLY A 202 -44.02 -16.20 1.35
C GLY A 202 -43.61 -15.12 2.34
N LYS A 203 -44.61 -14.48 3.01
CA LYS A 203 -44.32 -13.49 4.04
C LYS A 203 -43.54 -14.10 5.20
N LEU A 204 -43.96 -15.26 5.69
CA LEU A 204 -43.26 -15.98 6.76
C LEU A 204 -41.81 -16.30 6.39
N ALA A 205 -41.56 -16.78 5.17
CA ALA A 205 -40.24 -17.08 4.68
C ALA A 205 -39.33 -15.83 4.57
N ILE A 206 -39.90 -14.73 4.09
CA ILE A 206 -39.16 -13.45 3.99
C ILE A 206 -38.85 -12.89 5.38
N ASP A 207 -39.84 -12.87 6.31
CA ASP A 207 -39.64 -12.37 7.67
C ASP A 207 -38.60 -13.23 8.43
N PHE A 208 -38.64 -14.56 8.26
CA PHE A 208 -37.61 -15.48 8.75
C PHE A 208 -36.24 -15.12 8.18
N GLY A 209 -36.11 -14.98 6.86
CA GLY A 209 -34.88 -14.65 6.21
C GLY A 209 -34.31 -13.31 6.62
N LEU A 210 -35.14 -12.29 6.83
CA LEU A 210 -34.71 -10.99 7.34
C LEU A 210 -34.21 -11.10 8.79
N LYS A 211 -34.91 -11.84 9.68
CA LYS A 211 -34.43 -12.09 11.05
C LYS A 211 -33.04 -12.74 11.05
N VAL A 212 -32.89 -13.81 10.26
CA VAL A 212 -31.56 -14.48 10.09
C VAL A 212 -30.51 -13.52 9.57
N SER A 213 -30.84 -12.68 8.57
CA SER A 213 -29.92 -11.72 7.97
C SER A 213 -29.41 -10.68 8.98
N VAL A 214 -30.29 -10.15 9.82
CA VAL A 214 -29.94 -9.16 10.86
C VAL A 214 -28.96 -9.78 11.87
N ILE A 215 -29.26 -10.99 12.34
CA ILE A 215 -28.37 -11.68 13.28
C ILE A 215 -27.03 -12.03 12.61
N TYR A 216 -27.07 -12.41 11.33
CA TYR A 216 -25.86 -12.72 10.58
C TYR A 216 -24.96 -11.50 10.37
N ILE A 217 -25.52 -10.27 10.28
CA ILE A 217 -24.73 -9.03 10.27
C ILE A 217 -23.92 -8.86 11.56
N VAL A 218 -24.52 -9.18 12.72
CA VAL A 218 -23.81 -9.11 14.01
C VAL A 218 -22.62 -10.09 14.02
N ILE A 219 -22.85 -11.33 13.58
CA ILE A 219 -21.79 -12.33 13.47
C ILE A 219 -20.69 -11.86 12.51
N ALA A 220 -21.08 -11.30 11.37
CA ALA A 220 -20.14 -10.79 10.37
C ALA A 220 -19.29 -9.63 10.90
N ALA A 221 -19.88 -8.73 11.69
CA ALA A 221 -19.15 -7.64 12.33
C ALA A 221 -18.12 -8.16 13.34
N LEU A 222 -18.48 -9.13 14.16
CA LEU A 222 -17.56 -9.78 15.11
C LEU A 222 -16.44 -10.53 14.39
N ASP A 223 -16.78 -11.25 13.31
CA ASP A 223 -15.76 -11.93 12.50
C ASP A 223 -14.79 -10.93 11.85
N PHE A 224 -15.31 -9.82 11.34
CA PHE A 224 -14.45 -8.78 10.77
C PHE A 224 -13.49 -8.16 11.79
N ALA A 225 -13.98 -7.87 13.00
CA ALA A 225 -13.15 -7.38 14.09
C ALA A 225 -12.03 -8.38 14.43
N TYR A 226 -12.38 -9.67 14.51
CA TYR A 226 -11.41 -10.74 14.72
C TYR A 226 -10.39 -10.84 13.58
N GLN A 227 -10.83 -10.83 12.32
CA GLN A 227 -9.94 -10.90 11.15
C GLN A 227 -9.00 -9.69 11.08
N LYS A 228 -9.50 -8.50 11.43
CA LYS A 228 -8.69 -7.28 11.49
C LYS A 228 -7.62 -7.37 12.58
N HIS A 229 -7.99 -7.82 13.77
CA HIS A 229 -7.04 -8.04 14.87
C HIS A 229 -5.99 -9.08 14.48
N LYS A 230 -6.41 -10.23 13.97
CA LYS A 230 -5.53 -11.30 13.52
C LYS A 230 -4.57 -10.84 12.42
N PHE A 231 -5.07 -10.08 11.43
CA PHE A 231 -4.23 -9.53 10.38
C PHE A 231 -3.14 -8.62 10.98
N HIS A 232 -3.49 -7.79 11.96
CA HIS A 232 -2.54 -6.92 12.64
C HIS A 232 -1.47 -7.72 13.39
N GLU A 233 -1.87 -8.74 14.15
CA GLU A 233 -0.95 -9.67 14.82
C GLU A 233 -0.02 -10.40 13.85
N ASP A 234 -0.55 -10.86 12.70
CA ASP A 234 0.24 -11.55 11.70
C ASP A 234 1.27 -10.63 10.99
N GLN A 235 1.04 -9.30 11.01
CA GLN A 235 1.95 -8.29 10.46
C GLN A 235 2.96 -7.74 11.48
N LYS A 236 2.89 -8.11 12.77
CA LYS A 236 3.86 -7.69 13.77
C LYS A 236 5.29 -8.05 13.37
N MET A 237 6.23 -7.23 13.79
CA MET A 237 7.65 -7.28 13.41
C MET A 237 8.53 -7.63 14.61
N THR A 238 9.71 -8.16 14.33
CA THR A 238 10.77 -8.25 15.33
C THR A 238 11.47 -6.90 15.46
N LYS A 239 12.13 -6.64 16.59
CA LYS A 239 12.95 -5.43 16.79
C LYS A 239 14.02 -5.27 15.70
N GLN A 240 14.57 -6.41 15.25
CA GLN A 240 15.57 -6.41 14.19
C GLN A 240 14.97 -6.03 12.83
N GLU A 241 13.80 -6.58 12.48
CA GLU A 241 13.10 -6.22 11.23
C GLU A 241 12.80 -4.72 11.16
N VAL A 242 12.32 -4.13 12.27
CA VAL A 242 12.05 -2.68 12.35
C VAL A 242 13.34 -1.88 12.16
N LYS A 243 14.44 -2.26 12.82
CA LYS A 243 15.74 -1.60 12.69
C LYS A 243 16.28 -1.66 11.26
N ASP A 244 16.15 -2.82 10.62
CA ASP A 244 16.63 -3.02 9.27
C ASP A 244 15.78 -2.24 8.23
N GLU A 245 14.48 -2.12 8.48
CA GLU A 245 13.59 -1.30 7.65
C GLU A 245 13.90 0.19 7.77
N TYR A 246 14.17 0.70 8.96
CA TYR A 246 14.62 2.07 9.17
C TYR A 246 15.96 2.34 8.47
N LYS A 247 16.93 1.41 8.56
CA LYS A 247 18.20 1.54 7.83
C LYS A 247 18.00 1.57 6.32
N GLN A 248 17.05 0.79 5.78
CA GLN A 248 16.73 0.80 4.36
C GLN A 248 16.05 2.11 3.92
N ALA A 249 15.22 2.69 4.77
CA ALA A 249 14.49 3.93 4.46
C ALA A 249 15.38 5.17 4.55
N GLU A 250 16.21 5.26 5.60
CA GLU A 250 17.04 6.44 5.86
C GLU A 250 18.49 6.31 5.34
N GLY A 251 18.90 5.11 4.97
CA GLY A 251 20.28 4.75 4.64
C GLY A 251 21.10 4.44 5.91
N ASP A 252 22.09 3.57 5.77
CA ASP A 252 22.98 3.22 6.87
C ASP A 252 23.86 4.42 7.23
N PRO A 253 23.86 4.92 8.49
CA PRO A 253 24.69 6.03 8.93
C PRO A 253 26.18 5.82 8.64
N GLN A 254 26.66 4.57 8.69
CA GLN A 254 28.05 4.22 8.39
C GLN A 254 28.35 4.43 6.90
N VAL A 255 27.41 4.07 6.01
CA VAL A 255 27.55 4.27 4.56
C VAL A 255 27.54 5.76 4.24
N LYS A 256 26.61 6.54 4.84
CA LYS A 256 26.59 8.01 4.71
C LYS A 256 27.90 8.64 5.19
N GLY A 257 28.43 8.18 6.32
CA GLY A 257 29.72 8.61 6.84
C GLY A 257 30.87 8.34 5.88
N LYS A 258 30.95 7.12 5.33
CA LYS A 258 31.97 6.76 4.32
C LYS A 258 31.86 7.57 3.04
N ILE A 259 30.63 7.81 2.56
CA ILE A 259 30.42 8.66 1.37
C ILE A 259 30.90 10.08 1.64
N ARG A 260 30.54 10.69 2.80
CA ARG A 260 30.98 12.02 3.17
C ARG A 260 32.51 12.11 3.29
N ALA A 261 33.13 11.14 3.92
CA ALA A 261 34.59 11.08 4.04
C ALA A 261 35.27 11.00 2.65
N LYS A 262 34.75 10.15 1.75
CA LYS A 262 35.29 10.07 0.38
C LYS A 262 35.08 11.35 -0.43
N MET A 263 33.94 12.02 -0.26
CA MET A 263 33.71 13.33 -0.91
C MET A 263 34.69 14.38 -0.43
N GLN A 264 34.95 14.45 0.89
CA GLN A 264 35.94 15.38 1.47
C GLN A 264 37.36 15.07 0.97
N GLU A 265 37.75 13.78 0.91
CA GLU A 265 39.01 13.36 0.38
C GLU A 265 39.19 13.76 -1.11
N ALA A 266 38.16 13.50 -1.93
CA ALA A 266 38.14 13.89 -3.33
C ALA A 266 38.22 15.42 -3.53
N SER A 267 37.53 16.18 -2.69
CA SER A 267 37.59 17.65 -2.70
C SER A 267 38.99 18.15 -2.33
N ARG A 268 39.57 17.61 -1.26
CA ARG A 268 40.97 17.94 -0.87
C ARG A 268 41.97 17.60 -1.97
N ARG A 269 41.80 16.46 -2.63
CA ARG A 269 42.67 16.05 -3.73
C ARG A 269 42.58 17.01 -4.93
N ARG A 270 41.38 17.41 -5.33
CA ARG A 270 41.17 18.42 -6.40
C ARG A 270 41.79 19.77 -6.04
N MET A 271 41.57 20.24 -4.83
CA MET A 271 42.14 21.47 -4.32
C MET A 271 43.68 21.45 -4.40
N MET A 272 44.31 20.33 -3.98
CA MET A 272 45.75 20.19 -4.04
C MET A 272 46.28 20.05 -5.48
N GLN A 273 45.45 19.62 -6.44
CA GLN A 273 45.81 19.59 -7.88
C GLN A 273 45.78 21.00 -8.53
N GLN A 274 44.93 21.90 -8.00
CA GLN A 274 44.83 23.28 -8.47
C GLN A 274 45.89 24.21 -7.85
N LEU A 275 46.53 23.77 -6.77
CA LEU A 275 47.54 24.56 -6.07
C LEU A 275 48.67 25.04 -6.97
N PRO A 276 49.20 24.24 -7.95
CA PRO A 276 50.26 24.71 -8.87
C PRO A 276 49.89 25.89 -9.75
N GLU A 277 48.57 26.19 -9.87
CA GLU A 277 48.10 27.34 -10.65
C GLU A 277 48.05 28.64 -9.85
N ALA A 278 48.38 28.59 -8.55
CA ALA A 278 48.37 29.76 -7.70
C ALA A 278 49.55 30.69 -7.94
N ASP A 279 49.34 31.99 -7.90
CA ASP A 279 50.38 32.99 -8.01
C ASP A 279 51.08 33.24 -6.67
N VAL A 280 50.39 33.12 -5.56
CA VAL A 280 50.89 33.34 -4.21
C VAL A 280 50.18 32.52 -3.17
N VAL A 281 50.88 32.14 -2.11
CA VAL A 281 50.27 31.54 -0.90
C VAL A 281 50.44 32.53 0.27
N ILE A 282 49.32 33.02 0.77
CA ILE A 282 49.26 33.92 1.93
C ILE A 282 49.14 33.09 3.19
N THR A 283 50.02 33.32 4.17
CA THR A 283 50.05 32.43 5.36
C THR A 283 49.96 33.17 6.68
N ASN A 284 49.32 32.49 7.63
CA ASN A 284 49.56 32.66 9.06
C ASN A 284 50.43 31.44 9.48
N PRO A 285 51.71 31.55 9.85
CA PRO A 285 52.72 30.48 9.80
C PRO A 285 52.30 29.16 10.44
N THR A 286 51.54 29.18 11.51
CA THR A 286 51.15 27.95 12.24
C THR A 286 49.74 27.51 11.99
N HIS A 287 48.87 28.39 11.49
CA HIS A 287 47.42 28.12 11.48
C HIS A 287 46.79 28.08 10.10
N PHE A 288 47.08 29.03 9.22
CA PHE A 288 46.35 29.14 7.94
C PHE A 288 47.31 29.27 6.74
N ALA A 289 46.90 28.71 5.61
CA ALA A 289 47.46 28.97 4.32
C ALA A 289 46.36 29.08 3.28
N VAL A 290 46.40 30.18 2.49
CA VAL A 290 45.41 30.43 1.44
C VAL A 290 46.18 30.73 0.15
N ALA A 291 45.96 29.93 -0.88
CA ALA A 291 46.53 30.09 -2.19
C ALA A 291 45.61 30.86 -3.10
N ILE A 292 46.11 31.87 -3.74
CA ILE A 292 45.37 32.80 -4.59
C ILE A 292 45.90 32.74 -6.01
N LYS A 293 44.98 32.72 -6.97
CA LYS A 293 45.26 32.88 -8.40
C LYS A 293 44.62 34.14 -8.91
N TYR A 294 45.32 34.95 -9.65
CA TYR A 294 44.79 36.10 -10.35
C TYR A 294 45.00 36.00 -11.84
N ASP A 295 43.94 35.89 -12.58
CA ASP A 295 43.93 35.80 -14.03
C ASP A 295 42.77 36.66 -14.56
N THR A 296 43.13 37.75 -15.24
CA THR A 296 42.16 38.72 -15.77
C THR A 296 41.25 38.17 -16.86
N GLU A 297 41.65 37.05 -17.50
CA GLU A 297 40.80 36.38 -18.51
C GLU A 297 39.72 35.50 -17.86
N ILE A 298 40.00 35.04 -16.64
CA ILE A 298 39.09 34.12 -15.92
C ILE A 298 38.12 34.89 -15.01
N ALA A 299 38.62 35.90 -14.27
CA ALA A 299 37.80 36.62 -13.31
C ALA A 299 38.31 38.07 -13.09
N PRO A 300 37.37 38.99 -12.78
CA PRO A 300 37.71 40.38 -12.50
C PRO A 300 38.46 40.55 -11.17
N ALA A 301 38.45 39.56 -10.28
CA ALA A 301 39.10 39.56 -8.98
C ALA A 301 39.90 38.27 -8.74
N PRO A 302 40.89 38.29 -7.85
CA PRO A 302 41.65 37.11 -7.47
C PRO A 302 40.74 36.01 -6.88
N ILE A 303 41.05 34.72 -7.18
CA ILE A 303 40.26 33.55 -6.75
C ILE A 303 41.12 32.73 -5.75
N VAL A 304 40.44 32.21 -4.72
CA VAL A 304 41.05 31.28 -3.77
C VAL A 304 41.05 29.87 -4.36
N VAL A 305 42.21 29.35 -4.76
CA VAL A 305 42.38 28.03 -5.37
C VAL A 305 42.68 26.93 -4.36
N ALA A 306 43.25 27.29 -3.20
CA ALA A 306 43.40 26.33 -2.10
C ALA A 306 43.39 27.09 -0.76
N LYS A 307 42.75 26.49 0.25
CA LYS A 307 42.79 26.99 1.64
C LYS A 307 42.92 25.80 2.61
N GLY A 308 43.63 26.00 3.72
CA GLY A 308 43.80 24.99 4.74
C GLY A 308 44.17 25.55 6.09
N GLU A 309 43.86 24.83 7.13
CA GLU A 309 44.30 25.09 8.50
C GLU A 309 45.21 24.00 9.02
N ASP A 310 46.06 24.37 9.97
CA ASP A 310 47.00 23.51 10.71
C ASP A 310 47.75 22.52 9.81
N TYR A 311 47.46 21.22 9.88
CA TYR A 311 48.13 20.20 9.07
C TYR A 311 47.97 20.43 7.57
N LEU A 312 46.76 20.85 7.11
CA LEU A 312 46.54 21.10 5.70
C LEU A 312 47.25 22.35 5.22
N ALA A 313 47.36 23.40 6.07
CA ALA A 313 48.15 24.57 5.78
C ALA A 313 49.64 24.24 5.60
N GLN A 314 50.17 23.33 6.41
CA GLN A 314 51.57 22.86 6.23
C GLN A 314 51.75 22.16 4.92
N LYS A 315 50.80 21.26 4.54
CA LYS A 315 50.89 20.59 3.23
C LYS A 315 50.79 21.52 2.04
N ILE A 316 49.94 22.57 2.14
CA ILE A 316 49.83 23.62 1.11
C ILE A 316 51.19 24.35 0.99
N LYS A 317 51.81 24.73 2.11
CA LYS A 317 53.13 25.40 2.10
C LYS A 317 54.25 24.50 1.55
N GLU A 318 54.28 23.22 1.93
CA GLU A 318 55.26 22.26 1.39
C GLU A 318 55.15 22.14 -0.12
N LYS A 319 53.90 21.96 -0.61
CA LYS A 319 53.67 21.89 -2.05
C LYS A 319 53.89 23.18 -2.78
N ALA A 320 53.56 24.34 -2.17
CA ALA A 320 53.89 25.64 -2.76
C ALA A 320 55.40 25.81 -2.97
N LYS A 321 56.22 25.39 -2.01
CA LYS A 321 57.67 25.37 -2.16
C LYS A 321 58.15 24.44 -3.29
N GLU A 322 57.52 23.26 -3.39
CA GLU A 322 57.84 22.27 -4.48
C GLU A 322 57.56 22.87 -5.87
N TYR A 323 56.50 23.63 -6.01
CA TYR A 323 56.10 24.29 -7.27
C TYR A 323 56.65 25.70 -7.45
N HIS A 324 57.56 26.13 -6.57
CA HIS A 324 58.21 27.48 -6.61
C HIS A 324 57.17 28.62 -6.55
N ILE A 325 56.07 28.43 -5.79
CA ILE A 325 55.09 29.49 -5.55
C ILE A 325 55.53 30.29 -4.34
N GLU A 326 55.50 31.62 -4.48
CA GLU A 326 55.94 32.53 -3.40
C GLU A 326 54.98 32.43 -2.19
N ILE A 327 55.58 32.36 -1.01
CA ILE A 327 54.86 32.29 0.27
C ILE A 327 55.07 33.59 1.03
N VAL A 328 53.96 34.33 1.20
CA VAL A 328 54.01 35.63 1.90
C VAL A 328 53.32 35.48 3.27
N GLU A 329 54.02 35.90 4.30
CA GLU A 329 53.45 35.92 5.66
C GLU A 329 52.65 37.20 5.85
N ASN A 330 51.33 37.04 5.98
CA ASN A 330 50.41 38.09 6.38
C ASN A 330 49.27 37.49 7.25
N LYS A 331 49.52 37.51 8.58
CA LYS A 331 48.63 36.86 9.55
C LYS A 331 47.17 37.36 9.53
N PRO A 332 46.90 38.69 9.53
CA PRO A 332 45.54 39.19 9.44
C PRO A 332 44.83 38.80 8.16
N LEU A 333 45.50 38.96 7.01
CA LEU A 333 44.94 38.72 5.70
C LEU A 333 44.68 37.21 5.49
N ALA A 334 45.61 36.34 5.88
CA ALA A 334 45.41 34.88 5.80
C ALA A 334 44.21 34.41 6.60
N ARG A 335 44.00 34.99 7.80
CA ARG A 335 42.83 34.65 8.64
C ARG A 335 41.52 35.12 8.00
N MET A 336 41.48 36.36 7.49
CA MET A 336 40.29 36.93 6.86
C MET A 336 39.91 36.15 5.59
N LEU A 337 40.88 35.83 4.74
CA LEU A 337 40.67 35.03 3.53
C LEU A 337 40.17 33.61 3.85
N TYR A 338 40.75 32.94 4.85
CA TYR A 338 40.36 31.61 5.23
C TYR A 338 38.91 31.52 5.70
N HIS A 339 38.46 32.48 6.53
CA HIS A 339 37.11 32.47 7.10
C HIS A 339 36.03 33.04 6.21
N ASN A 340 36.34 34.02 5.37
CA ASN A 340 35.36 34.79 4.61
C ASN A 340 35.24 34.40 3.13
N VAL A 341 36.17 33.61 2.58
CA VAL A 341 36.17 33.28 1.16
C VAL A 341 36.19 31.76 1.01
N GLU A 342 35.22 31.23 0.28
CA GLU A 342 35.15 29.78 0.02
C GLU A 342 36.11 29.38 -1.13
N LEU A 343 36.39 28.07 -1.23
CA LEU A 343 37.25 27.52 -2.27
C LEU A 343 36.61 27.74 -3.65
N GLY A 344 37.33 28.37 -4.56
CA GLY A 344 36.86 28.70 -5.91
C GLY A 344 36.13 30.03 -5.99
N GLU A 345 35.94 30.73 -4.88
CA GLU A 345 35.32 32.06 -4.86
C GLU A 345 36.33 33.19 -5.06
N GLN A 346 35.80 34.32 -5.55
CA GLN A 346 36.55 35.54 -5.70
C GLN A 346 36.75 36.23 -4.35
N VAL A 347 37.89 36.86 -4.19
CA VAL A 347 38.18 37.68 -3.01
C VAL A 347 37.14 38.81 -2.92
N PRO A 348 36.53 39.10 -1.77
CA PRO A 348 35.58 40.19 -1.61
C PRO A 348 36.27 41.57 -1.70
N GLN A 349 35.52 42.60 -2.11
CA GLN A 349 36.04 43.95 -2.34
C GLN A 349 36.78 44.55 -1.14
N GLU A 350 36.37 44.19 0.06
CA GLU A 350 36.99 44.63 1.32
C GLU A 350 38.45 44.19 1.46
N LEU A 351 38.85 43.11 0.79
CA LEU A 351 40.20 42.53 0.83
C LEU A 351 41.00 42.81 -0.43
N TYR A 352 40.44 43.48 -1.44
CA TYR A 352 41.11 43.75 -2.72
C TYR A 352 42.44 44.47 -2.55
N GLN A 353 42.46 45.56 -1.76
CA GLN A 353 43.65 46.37 -1.58
C GLN A 353 44.81 45.52 -0.97
N ALA A 354 44.50 44.79 0.11
CA ALA A 354 45.50 43.99 0.80
C ALA A 354 46.03 42.82 -0.06
N VAL A 355 45.16 42.19 -0.88
CA VAL A 355 45.54 41.13 -1.79
C VAL A 355 46.32 41.68 -2.98
N ALA A 356 45.93 42.84 -3.51
CA ALA A 356 46.67 43.51 -4.61
C ALA A 356 48.08 43.95 -4.20
N GLU A 357 48.28 44.45 -3.00
CA GLU A 357 49.59 44.77 -2.45
C GLU A 357 50.52 43.53 -2.40
N VAL A 358 49.98 42.39 -1.95
CA VAL A 358 50.73 41.12 -1.89
C VAL A 358 51.04 40.61 -3.30
N LEU A 359 50.07 40.63 -4.23
CA LEU A 359 50.28 40.20 -5.62
C LEU A 359 51.31 41.13 -6.33
N ALA A 360 51.23 42.44 -6.18
CA ALA A 360 52.17 43.38 -6.75
C ALA A 360 53.61 43.12 -6.24
N MET A 361 53.75 42.87 -4.91
CA MET A 361 55.07 42.50 -4.34
C MET A 361 55.61 41.23 -4.98
N VAL A 362 54.79 40.21 -5.13
CA VAL A 362 55.21 38.93 -5.74
C VAL A 362 55.57 39.09 -7.22
N TYR A 363 54.77 39.83 -8.00
CA TYR A 363 55.06 40.06 -9.42
C TYR A 363 56.31 40.90 -9.64
N HIS A 364 56.56 41.86 -8.76
CA HIS A 364 57.82 42.62 -8.78
C HIS A 364 59.04 41.70 -8.49
N MET A 365 58.91 40.79 -7.49
CA MET A 365 59.98 39.81 -7.21
C MET A 365 60.20 38.82 -8.34
N GLN A 366 59.16 38.49 -9.10
CA GLN A 366 59.24 37.60 -10.26
C GLN A 366 59.65 38.30 -11.57
N GLY A 367 59.84 39.64 -11.55
CA GLY A 367 60.17 40.42 -12.72
C GLY A 367 59.11 40.48 -13.81
N LYS A 368 57.81 40.27 -13.42
CA LYS A 368 56.69 40.35 -14.32
C LYS A 368 56.12 41.77 -14.48
N ILE A 369 56.48 42.67 -13.56
CA ILE A 369 56.15 44.09 -13.58
C ILE A 369 57.37 44.90 -13.17
#